data_2ce132e46150d22a08edda2b93440dbf
#
_entry.id   2ce132e46150d22a08edda2b93440dbf
#
_cell.length_a   1.000
_cell.length_b   1.000
_cell.length_c   1.000
_cell.angle_alpha   90.00
_cell.angle_beta   90.00
_cell.angle_gamma   90.00
#
_symmetry.space_group_name_H-M   'P 1'
#
loop_
_entity.id
_entity.type
_entity.pdbx_description
1 polymer ?
#
loop_
_entity_poly.entity_id
_entity_poly.type
_entity_poly.pdbx_seq_one_letter_code
_entity_poly.pdbx_strand_id
1 'polypeptide(L)'
;MNTVVSGRGLWVVVLAALMAALSGCATGTKIEGKIGLMDPARVLNDSNAGKKAKDSLAAFSKNRQALIEMEEKELRRMEEDFIKQASVLSPAAKSEREQVFRRRMAEYQQKAAELNREVQEKQKDVLEAFRDKVEAVVAKVAKRNGLQVVIDKGKGGPAIYGDDELDITSQVIEEFNKEYP
;
A
#
# COMPACT_ATOMS: atom_id res chain seq x y z
N MET A 1 31.40 -62.24 -57.16
CA MET A 1 31.76 -60.83 -57.19
C MET A 1 31.37 -60.21 -55.87
N ASN A 2 32.31 -60.11 -54.93
CA ASN A 2 32.10 -59.63 -53.58
C ASN A 2 32.34 -58.11 -53.54
N THR A 3 31.33 -57.36 -53.30
CA THR A 3 31.50 -55.87 -53.06
C THR A 3 31.71 -55.70 -51.56
N VAL A 4 32.95 -55.38 -51.17
CA VAL A 4 33.32 -54.98 -49.84
C VAL A 4 32.86 -53.51 -49.66
N VAL A 5 31.78 -53.35 -48.89
CA VAL A 5 31.32 -51.98 -48.45
C VAL A 5 32.33 -51.52 -47.41
N SER A 6 33.12 -50.51 -47.78
CA SER A 6 34.12 -49.86 -46.96
C SER A 6 33.42 -49.24 -45.72
N GLY A 7 33.85 -49.65 -44.52
CA GLY A 7 33.31 -49.23 -43.23
C GLY A 7 33.42 -47.72 -42.92
N ARG A 8 34.07 -46.96 -43.81
CA ARG A 8 34.25 -45.48 -43.66
C ARG A 8 33.00 -44.70 -44.03
N GLY A 9 32.11 -45.25 -44.91
CA GLY A 9 30.86 -44.58 -45.28
C GLY A 9 29.79 -44.66 -44.19
N LEU A 10 29.77 -45.75 -43.41
CA LEU A 10 28.81 -45.98 -42.35
C LEU A 10 28.99 -45.00 -41.16
N TRP A 11 30.25 -44.68 -40.84
CA TRP A 11 30.57 -43.74 -39.77
C TRP A 11 30.21 -42.29 -40.10
N VAL A 12 30.32 -41.85 -41.34
CA VAL A 12 29.96 -40.51 -41.81
C VAL A 12 28.43 -40.30 -41.75
N VAL A 13 27.65 -41.33 -42.10
CA VAL A 13 26.17 -41.27 -42.05
C VAL A 13 25.67 -41.27 -40.61
N VAL A 14 26.30 -41.98 -39.70
CA VAL A 14 25.97 -42.01 -38.26
C VAL A 14 26.32 -40.66 -37.61
N LEU A 15 27.47 -40.02 -37.96
CA LEU A 15 27.81 -38.69 -37.45
C LEU A 15 26.88 -37.59 -37.98
N ALA A 16 26.44 -37.68 -39.22
CA ALA A 16 25.47 -36.69 -39.80
C ALA A 16 24.09 -36.84 -39.18
N ALA A 17 23.66 -38.04 -38.85
CA ALA A 17 22.37 -38.27 -38.14
C ALA A 17 22.39 -37.81 -36.69
N LEU A 18 23.56 -37.88 -36.01
CA LEU A 18 23.70 -37.41 -34.64
C LEU A 18 23.72 -35.87 -34.52
N MET A 19 24.23 -35.17 -35.55
CA MET A 19 24.19 -33.68 -35.60
C MET A 19 22.79 -33.13 -35.90
N ALA A 20 21.94 -33.86 -36.60
CA ALA A 20 20.57 -33.43 -36.89
C ALA A 20 19.63 -33.53 -35.66
N ALA A 21 19.98 -34.35 -34.65
CA ALA A 21 19.20 -34.49 -33.42
C ALA A 21 19.45 -33.37 -32.40
N LEU A 22 20.47 -32.53 -32.57
CA LEU A 22 20.81 -31.39 -31.70
C LEU A 22 20.19 -30.05 -32.14
N SER A 23 19.47 -30.05 -33.26
CA SER A 23 18.64 -28.89 -33.66
C SER A 23 17.32 -28.94 -32.89
N GLY A 24 17.41 -29.06 -31.54
CA GLY A 24 16.31 -28.79 -30.66
C GLY A 24 15.90 -27.33 -30.86
N CYS A 25 14.85 -27.11 -31.65
CA CYS A 25 14.18 -25.82 -31.74
C CYS A 25 13.89 -25.35 -30.33
N ALA A 26 14.66 -24.40 -29.83
CA ALA A 26 14.19 -23.47 -28.84
C ALA A 26 13.04 -22.68 -29.50
N THR A 27 11.87 -23.30 -29.59
CA THR A 27 10.62 -22.58 -29.77
C THR A 27 10.42 -21.77 -28.51
N GLY A 28 11.18 -20.67 -28.39
CA GLY A 28 10.85 -19.60 -27.47
C GLY A 28 9.43 -19.19 -27.83
N THR A 29 8.47 -19.65 -27.08
CA THR A 29 7.11 -19.10 -27.11
C THR A 29 7.29 -17.61 -26.88
N LYS A 30 7.16 -16.78 -27.93
CA LYS A 30 7.00 -15.35 -27.79
C LYS A 30 5.74 -15.16 -26.94
N ILE A 31 5.93 -14.93 -25.68
CA ILE A 31 4.85 -14.47 -24.81
C ILE A 31 4.63 -13.01 -25.23
N GLU A 32 3.77 -12.79 -26.20
CA GLU A 32 3.25 -11.47 -26.53
C GLU A 32 2.28 -11.07 -25.42
N GLY A 33 2.84 -10.71 -24.25
CA GLY A 33 2.07 -10.27 -23.11
C GLY A 33 1.60 -8.84 -23.31
N LYS A 34 0.29 -8.61 -23.20
CA LYS A 34 -0.24 -7.25 -23.10
C LYS A 34 -0.06 -6.76 -21.67
N ILE A 35 0.56 -5.59 -21.55
CA ILE A 35 0.83 -4.92 -20.26
C ILE A 35 -0.11 -3.72 -20.13
N GLY A 36 -0.64 -3.50 -18.93
CA GLY A 36 -1.34 -2.27 -18.58
C GLY A 36 -0.55 -1.49 -17.53
N LEU A 37 -0.77 -0.20 -17.48
CA LEU A 37 -0.23 0.70 -16.45
C LEU A 37 -1.38 1.27 -15.63
N MET A 38 -1.18 1.43 -14.32
CA MET A 38 -2.19 2.00 -13.43
C MET A 38 -1.50 2.84 -12.36
N ASP A 39 -2.11 3.98 -11.99
CA ASP A 39 -1.69 4.83 -10.89
C ASP A 39 -2.63 4.63 -9.68
N PRO A 40 -2.21 3.88 -8.64
CA PRO A 40 -3.01 3.65 -7.45
C PRO A 40 -3.37 4.93 -6.69
N ALA A 41 -2.50 5.94 -6.73
CA ALA A 41 -2.75 7.20 -6.05
C ALA A 41 -3.89 7.97 -6.72
N ARG A 42 -3.98 7.93 -8.07
CA ARG A 42 -5.13 8.48 -8.79
C ARG A 42 -6.41 7.73 -8.46
N VAL A 43 -6.37 6.39 -8.39
CA VAL A 43 -7.55 5.61 -8.00
C VAL A 43 -8.04 6.03 -6.62
N LEU A 44 -7.13 6.19 -5.64
CA LEU A 44 -7.47 6.65 -4.28
C LEU A 44 -8.03 8.09 -4.27
N ASN A 45 -7.46 8.98 -5.08
CA ASN A 45 -7.83 10.39 -5.05
C ASN A 45 -9.13 10.70 -5.81
N ASP A 46 -9.39 9.98 -6.91
CA ASP A 46 -10.42 10.32 -7.87
C ASP A 46 -11.68 9.45 -7.71
N SER A 47 -11.57 8.24 -7.12
CA SER A 47 -12.73 7.37 -6.89
C SER A 47 -13.60 7.84 -5.73
N ASN A 48 -14.90 7.52 -5.78
CA ASN A 48 -15.86 7.84 -4.71
C ASN A 48 -15.48 7.16 -3.39
N ALA A 49 -15.17 5.88 -3.43
CA ALA A 49 -14.78 5.12 -2.25
C ALA A 49 -13.43 5.59 -1.68
N GLY A 50 -12.49 6.01 -2.53
CA GLY A 50 -11.22 6.60 -2.10
C GLY A 50 -11.42 7.93 -1.38
N LYS A 51 -12.28 8.81 -1.89
CA LYS A 51 -12.68 10.05 -1.22
C LYS A 51 -13.32 9.78 0.12
N LYS A 52 -14.32 8.86 0.18
CA LYS A 52 -14.96 8.45 1.43
C LYS A 52 -13.97 7.87 2.45
N ALA A 53 -13.00 7.08 2.01
CA ALA A 53 -11.95 6.52 2.87
C ALA A 53 -11.07 7.62 3.48
N LYS A 54 -10.65 8.61 2.67
CA LYS A 54 -9.88 9.77 3.12
C LYS A 54 -10.67 10.64 4.10
N ASP A 55 -11.94 10.92 3.80
CA ASP A 55 -12.81 11.72 4.67
C ASP A 55 -13.03 11.03 6.02
N SER A 56 -13.28 9.71 6.00
CA SER A 56 -13.43 8.92 7.23
C SER A 56 -12.15 8.94 8.07
N LEU A 57 -10.98 8.79 7.45
CA LEU A 57 -9.70 8.85 8.15
C LEU A 57 -9.42 10.25 8.71
N ALA A 58 -9.71 11.31 7.95
CA ALA A 58 -9.57 12.68 8.40
C ALA A 58 -10.48 12.98 9.61
N ALA A 59 -11.74 12.53 9.56
CA ALA A 59 -12.68 12.68 10.66
C ALA A 59 -12.23 11.91 11.91
N PHE A 60 -11.72 10.69 11.74
CA PHE A 60 -11.17 9.89 12.84
C PHE A 60 -9.96 10.57 13.47
N SER A 61 -8.99 11.02 12.66
CA SER A 61 -7.79 11.73 13.14
C SER A 61 -8.16 13.02 13.88
N LYS A 62 -9.08 13.81 13.33
CA LYS A 62 -9.56 15.04 13.98
C LYS A 62 -10.22 14.76 15.34
N ASN A 63 -10.99 13.69 15.44
CA ASN A 63 -11.61 13.30 16.71
C ASN A 63 -10.55 12.94 17.76
N ARG A 64 -9.52 12.16 17.38
CA ARG A 64 -8.42 11.78 18.29
C ARG A 64 -7.60 12.99 18.72
N GLN A 65 -7.33 13.90 17.78
CA GLN A 65 -6.66 15.17 18.08
C GLN A 65 -7.46 16.02 19.07
N ALA A 66 -8.76 16.13 18.90
CA ALA A 66 -9.62 16.87 19.82
C ALA A 66 -9.62 16.31 21.24
N LEU A 67 -9.50 14.98 21.40
CA LEU A 67 -9.36 14.34 22.71
C LEU A 67 -8.03 14.70 23.38
N ILE A 68 -6.93 14.73 22.61
CA ILE A 68 -5.61 15.15 23.10
C ILE A 68 -5.66 16.62 23.56
N GLU A 69 -6.23 17.50 22.75
CA GLU A 69 -6.37 18.93 23.06
C GLU A 69 -7.22 19.18 24.31
N MET A 70 -8.26 18.39 24.51
CA MET A 70 -9.09 18.46 25.72
C MET A 70 -8.28 18.16 27.00
N GLU A 71 -7.52 17.06 26.98
CA GLU A 71 -6.67 16.66 28.12
C GLU A 71 -5.56 17.70 28.39
N GLU A 72 -4.95 18.21 27.31
CA GLU A 72 -3.93 19.27 27.41
C GLU A 72 -4.49 20.54 28.03
N LYS A 73 -5.70 20.95 27.62
CA LYS A 73 -6.39 22.12 28.18
C LYS A 73 -6.70 21.94 29.66
N GLU A 74 -7.08 20.72 30.08
CA GLU A 74 -7.35 20.43 31.48
C GLU A 74 -6.07 20.51 32.32
N LEU A 75 -4.96 19.98 31.81
CA LEU A 75 -3.66 20.09 32.49
C LEU A 75 -3.22 21.54 32.65
N ARG A 76 -3.39 22.38 31.61
CA ARG A 76 -3.09 23.83 31.73
C ARG A 76 -3.94 24.49 32.80
N ARG A 77 -5.23 24.17 32.87
CA ARG A 77 -6.10 24.73 33.94
C ARG A 77 -5.63 24.31 35.33
N MET A 78 -5.25 23.06 35.50
CA MET A 78 -4.71 22.58 36.77
C MET A 78 -3.43 23.34 37.17
N GLU A 79 -2.55 23.59 36.22
CA GLU A 79 -1.33 24.37 36.43
C GLU A 79 -1.63 25.82 36.79
N GLU A 80 -2.51 26.50 36.03
CA GLU A 80 -2.93 27.88 36.30
C GLU A 80 -3.59 28.02 37.66
N ASP A 81 -4.46 27.09 38.07
CA ASP A 81 -5.14 27.10 39.35
C ASP A 81 -4.17 26.84 40.49
N PHE A 82 -3.16 25.98 40.28
CA PHE A 82 -2.10 25.78 41.24
C PHE A 82 -1.28 27.06 41.46
N ILE A 83 -0.88 27.73 40.40
CA ILE A 83 -0.13 29.01 40.46
C ILE A 83 -0.92 30.06 41.20
N LYS A 84 -2.22 30.24 40.88
CA LYS A 84 -3.10 31.25 41.53
C LYS A 84 -3.24 31.03 43.04
N GLN A 85 -3.25 29.77 43.47
CA GLN A 85 -3.48 29.40 44.89
C GLN A 85 -2.19 29.09 45.64
N ALA A 86 -1.03 29.14 45.02
CA ALA A 86 0.24 28.77 45.57
C ALA A 86 0.61 29.55 46.85
N SER A 87 0.20 30.81 46.96
CA SER A 87 0.49 31.67 48.11
C SER A 87 -0.33 31.34 49.35
N VAL A 88 -1.50 30.74 49.23
CA VAL A 88 -2.43 30.47 50.32
C VAL A 88 -2.47 29.00 50.72
N LEU A 89 -1.85 28.09 49.94
CA LEU A 89 -1.81 26.66 50.24
C LEU A 89 -0.76 26.33 51.28
N SER A 90 -1.10 25.37 52.20
CA SER A 90 -0.12 24.78 53.10
C SER A 90 0.93 23.94 52.36
N PRO A 91 2.11 23.69 52.92
CA PRO A 91 3.14 22.82 52.31
C PRO A 91 2.62 21.41 51.94
N ALA A 92 1.78 20.83 52.80
CA ALA A 92 1.19 19.52 52.56
C ALA A 92 0.23 19.57 51.32
N ALA A 93 -0.64 20.58 51.25
CA ALA A 93 -1.56 20.75 50.15
C ALA A 93 -0.84 21.03 48.80
N LYS A 94 0.29 21.77 48.85
CA LYS A 94 1.14 21.95 47.65
C LYS A 94 1.70 20.62 47.16
N SER A 95 2.28 19.82 48.04
CA SER A 95 2.85 18.52 47.72
C SER A 95 1.81 17.56 47.13
N GLU A 96 0.61 17.54 47.73
CA GLU A 96 -0.50 16.72 47.20
C GLU A 96 -0.89 17.13 45.79
N ARG A 97 -1.09 18.42 45.52
CA ARG A 97 -1.44 18.91 44.18
C ARG A 97 -0.36 18.65 43.15
N GLU A 98 0.91 18.80 43.51
CA GLU A 98 2.01 18.43 42.62
C GLU A 98 2.04 16.95 42.29
N GLN A 99 1.73 16.07 43.23
CA GLN A 99 1.62 14.64 42.98
C GLN A 99 0.46 14.30 42.03
N VAL A 100 -0.69 14.94 42.26
CA VAL A 100 -1.85 14.79 41.37
C VAL A 100 -1.51 15.26 39.95
N PHE A 101 -0.89 16.44 39.83
CA PHE A 101 -0.51 16.98 38.50
C PHE A 101 0.49 16.05 37.79
N ARG A 102 1.53 15.57 38.50
CA ARG A 102 2.49 14.61 37.89
C ARG A 102 1.82 13.33 37.41
N ARG A 103 0.88 12.79 38.18
CA ARG A 103 0.11 11.62 37.77
C ARG A 103 -0.74 11.90 36.53
N ARG A 104 -1.48 13.01 36.52
CA ARG A 104 -2.29 13.43 35.35
C ARG A 104 -1.46 13.69 34.12
N MET A 105 -0.27 14.25 34.26
CA MET A 105 0.68 14.44 33.15
C MET A 105 1.14 13.11 32.58
N ALA A 106 1.44 12.11 33.43
CA ALA A 106 1.83 10.77 32.98
C ALA A 106 0.67 10.06 32.24
N GLU A 107 -0.56 10.17 32.78
CA GLU A 107 -1.79 9.64 32.15
C GLU A 107 -2.03 10.29 30.79
N TYR A 108 -1.86 11.62 30.67
CA TYR A 108 -1.95 12.34 29.41
C TYR A 108 -0.94 11.84 28.38
N GLN A 109 0.33 11.71 28.76
CA GLN A 109 1.38 11.24 27.84
C GLN A 109 1.08 9.84 27.32
N GLN A 110 0.63 8.94 28.20
CA GLN A 110 0.23 7.59 27.78
C GLN A 110 -0.96 7.62 26.83
N LYS A 111 -2.00 8.38 27.16
CA LYS A 111 -3.21 8.50 26.34
C LYS A 111 -2.94 9.15 24.97
N ALA A 112 -2.11 10.20 24.94
CA ALA A 112 -1.70 10.83 23.70
C ALA A 112 -0.93 9.86 22.79
N ALA A 113 -0.03 9.06 23.35
CA ALA A 113 0.69 8.01 22.61
C ALA A 113 -0.27 6.94 22.06
N GLU A 114 -1.25 6.50 22.88
CA GLU A 114 -2.26 5.53 22.49
C GLU A 114 -3.14 6.05 21.34
N LEU A 115 -3.68 7.28 21.47
CA LEU A 115 -4.52 7.90 20.45
C LEU A 115 -3.77 8.10 19.12
N ASN A 116 -2.48 8.46 19.17
CA ASN A 116 -1.64 8.55 17.98
C ASN A 116 -1.44 7.16 17.33
N ARG A 117 -1.25 6.11 18.13
CA ARG A 117 -1.16 4.74 17.61
C ARG A 117 -2.45 4.30 16.95
N GLU A 118 -3.61 4.59 17.56
CA GLU A 118 -4.92 4.29 16.96
C GLU A 118 -5.08 4.95 15.58
N VAL A 119 -4.62 6.19 15.41
CA VAL A 119 -4.66 6.88 14.11
C VAL A 119 -3.79 6.16 13.07
N GLN A 120 -2.57 5.73 13.46
CA GLN A 120 -1.67 5.00 12.55
C GLN A 120 -2.24 3.63 12.16
N GLU A 121 -2.79 2.89 13.13
CA GLU A 121 -3.44 1.60 12.89
C GLU A 121 -4.65 1.78 11.96
N LYS A 122 -5.50 2.76 12.25
CA LYS A 122 -6.67 3.06 11.40
C LYS A 122 -6.27 3.44 9.97
N GLN A 123 -5.19 4.21 9.81
CA GLN A 123 -4.67 4.58 8.49
C GLN A 123 -4.21 3.33 7.73
N LYS A 124 -3.48 2.44 8.39
CA LYS A 124 -3.03 1.18 7.79
C LYS A 124 -4.22 0.34 7.35
N ASP A 125 -5.19 0.10 8.24
CA ASP A 125 -6.36 -0.72 7.97
C ASP A 125 -7.20 -0.19 6.79
N VAL A 126 -7.40 1.13 6.74
CA VAL A 126 -8.16 1.79 5.66
C VAL A 126 -7.45 1.65 4.32
N LEU A 127 -6.11 1.85 4.30
CA LEU A 127 -5.34 1.73 3.06
C LEU A 127 -5.24 0.26 2.60
N GLU A 128 -5.09 -0.69 3.51
CA GLU A 128 -5.06 -2.12 3.20
C GLU A 128 -6.40 -2.58 2.62
N ALA A 129 -7.50 -2.28 3.30
CA ALA A 129 -8.85 -2.60 2.80
C ALA A 129 -9.18 -1.90 1.46
N PHE A 130 -8.64 -0.70 1.22
CA PHE A 130 -8.79 -0.02 -0.07
C PHE A 130 -7.99 -0.73 -1.15
N ARG A 131 -6.74 -1.10 -0.86
CA ARG A 131 -5.86 -1.83 -1.78
C ARG A 131 -6.48 -3.14 -2.24
N ASP A 132 -7.01 -3.96 -1.33
CA ASP A 132 -7.66 -5.24 -1.66
C ASP A 132 -8.80 -5.04 -2.68
N LYS A 133 -9.61 -3.99 -2.48
CA LYS A 133 -10.68 -3.62 -3.42
C LYS A 133 -10.14 -3.19 -4.78
N VAL A 134 -9.07 -2.38 -4.81
CA VAL A 134 -8.42 -1.96 -6.05
C VAL A 134 -7.87 -3.16 -6.80
N GLU A 135 -7.18 -4.07 -6.13
CA GLU A 135 -6.63 -5.30 -6.75
C GLU A 135 -7.74 -6.15 -7.40
N ALA A 136 -8.88 -6.31 -6.72
CA ALA A 136 -10.03 -7.03 -7.26
C ALA A 136 -10.59 -6.38 -8.53
N VAL A 137 -10.72 -5.05 -8.55
CA VAL A 137 -11.21 -4.31 -9.72
C VAL A 137 -10.19 -4.31 -10.86
N VAL A 138 -8.90 -4.12 -10.55
CA VAL A 138 -7.82 -4.20 -11.53
C VAL A 138 -7.81 -5.56 -12.23
N ALA A 139 -7.98 -6.66 -11.48
CA ALA A 139 -8.05 -8.00 -12.06
C ALA A 139 -9.22 -8.16 -13.05
N LYS A 140 -10.39 -7.54 -12.78
CA LYS A 140 -11.54 -7.54 -13.70
C LYS A 140 -11.27 -6.73 -14.96
N VAL A 141 -10.74 -5.51 -14.81
CA VAL A 141 -10.40 -4.64 -15.92
C VAL A 141 -9.30 -5.26 -16.78
N ALA A 142 -8.26 -5.85 -16.18
CA ALA A 142 -7.19 -6.53 -16.86
C ALA A 142 -7.70 -7.72 -17.70
N LYS A 143 -8.55 -8.57 -17.12
CA LYS A 143 -9.17 -9.70 -17.84
C LYS A 143 -10.02 -9.22 -19.03
N ARG A 144 -10.81 -8.18 -18.85
CA ARG A 144 -11.66 -7.59 -19.92
C ARG A 144 -10.82 -7.07 -21.08
N ASN A 145 -9.64 -6.49 -20.80
CA ASN A 145 -8.72 -5.94 -21.78
C ASN A 145 -7.70 -6.97 -22.32
N GLY A 146 -7.73 -8.22 -21.82
CA GLY A 146 -6.77 -9.26 -22.19
C GLY A 146 -5.35 -8.96 -21.75
N LEU A 147 -5.18 -8.21 -20.65
CA LEU A 147 -3.87 -7.89 -20.07
C LEU A 147 -3.37 -9.07 -19.24
N GLN A 148 -2.07 -9.32 -19.30
CA GLN A 148 -1.39 -10.36 -18.51
C GLN A 148 -0.74 -9.79 -17.26
N VAL A 149 -0.33 -8.53 -17.29
CA VAL A 149 0.30 -7.82 -16.19
C VAL A 149 -0.22 -6.39 -16.14
N VAL A 150 -0.42 -5.88 -14.94
CA VAL A 150 -0.65 -4.45 -14.67
C VAL A 150 0.46 -3.96 -13.75
N ILE A 151 1.11 -2.86 -14.13
CA ILE A 151 2.27 -2.31 -13.44
C ILE A 151 1.90 -0.94 -12.88
N ASP A 152 2.33 -0.67 -11.65
CA ASP A 152 2.17 0.64 -11.01
C ASP A 152 3.05 1.70 -11.69
N LYS A 153 2.42 2.76 -12.23
CA LYS A 153 3.06 3.94 -12.82
C LYS A 153 3.03 5.17 -11.90
N GLY A 154 2.49 5.03 -10.69
CA GLY A 154 2.44 6.10 -9.72
C GLY A 154 3.83 6.53 -9.23
N LYS A 155 3.88 7.62 -8.49
CA LYS A 155 5.14 8.15 -7.95
C LYS A 155 5.82 7.13 -7.03
N GLY A 156 6.99 6.65 -7.43
CA GLY A 156 7.73 5.61 -6.72
C GLY A 156 7.37 4.18 -7.14
N GLY A 157 6.48 4.02 -8.11
CA GLY A 157 6.21 2.73 -8.75
C GLY A 157 7.35 2.28 -9.67
N PRO A 158 7.33 1.00 -10.09
CA PRO A 158 8.38 0.42 -10.92
C PRO A 158 8.39 0.90 -12.37
N ALA A 159 7.29 1.48 -12.88
CA ALA A 159 7.23 1.99 -14.24
C ALA A 159 7.82 3.40 -14.31
N ILE A 160 8.98 3.54 -14.97
CA ILE A 160 9.61 4.84 -15.19
C ILE A 160 9.01 5.56 -16.40
N TYR A 161 8.58 4.81 -17.42
CA TYR A 161 7.96 5.29 -18.66
C TYR A 161 6.91 4.29 -19.15
N GLY A 162 5.91 4.80 -19.81
CA GLY A 162 4.93 4.01 -20.55
C GLY A 162 4.00 4.92 -21.34
N ASP A 163 3.58 4.45 -22.50
CA ASP A 163 2.64 5.17 -23.36
C ASP A 163 1.27 5.31 -22.69
N ASP A 164 0.60 6.42 -22.96
CA ASP A 164 -0.74 6.70 -22.41
C ASP A 164 -1.79 5.67 -22.84
N GLU A 165 -1.60 5.02 -23.99
CA GLU A 165 -2.46 3.94 -24.48
C GLU A 165 -2.45 2.70 -23.55
N LEU A 166 -1.39 2.52 -22.76
CA LEU A 166 -1.27 1.45 -21.77
C LEU A 166 -1.95 1.80 -20.43
N ASP A 167 -2.30 3.07 -20.21
CA ASP A 167 -2.88 3.54 -18.96
C ASP A 167 -4.35 3.13 -18.82
N ILE A 168 -4.61 2.22 -17.91
CA ILE A 168 -5.97 1.75 -17.58
C ILE A 168 -6.54 2.44 -16.33
N THR A 169 -5.87 3.44 -15.75
CA THR A 169 -6.28 4.08 -14.49
C THR A 169 -7.72 4.58 -14.53
N SER A 170 -8.11 5.26 -15.61
CA SER A 170 -9.47 5.79 -15.76
C SER A 170 -10.53 4.69 -15.85
N GLN A 171 -10.21 3.58 -16.52
CA GLN A 171 -11.11 2.41 -16.59
C GLN A 171 -11.26 1.74 -15.23
N VAL A 172 -10.16 1.67 -14.44
CA VAL A 172 -10.19 1.15 -13.09
C VAL A 172 -11.05 2.04 -12.19
N ILE A 173 -10.90 3.39 -12.27
CA ILE A 173 -11.70 4.34 -11.49
C ILE A 173 -13.19 4.21 -11.83
N GLU A 174 -13.52 4.12 -13.11
CA GLU A 174 -14.90 3.96 -13.55
C GLU A 174 -15.53 2.66 -13.01
N GLU A 175 -14.84 1.54 -13.16
CA GLU A 175 -15.29 0.25 -12.64
C GLU A 175 -15.38 0.24 -11.12
N PHE A 176 -14.39 0.85 -10.46
CA PHE A 176 -14.37 0.99 -8.99
C PHE A 176 -15.55 1.79 -8.47
N ASN A 177 -15.93 2.88 -9.14
CA ASN A 177 -17.10 3.69 -8.78
C ASN A 177 -18.43 2.98 -9.02
N LYS A 178 -18.48 2.00 -9.93
CA LYS A 178 -19.68 1.15 -10.14
C LYS A 178 -19.84 0.12 -9.02
N GLU A 179 -18.73 -0.47 -8.56
CA GLU A 179 -18.76 -1.52 -7.53
C GLU A 179 -18.82 -0.94 -6.11
N TYR A 180 -18.20 0.24 -5.90
CA TYR A 180 -18.10 0.91 -4.60
C TYR A 180 -18.55 2.37 -4.72
N PRO A 181 -19.84 2.63 -4.88
CA PRO A 181 -20.42 3.96 -5.11
C PRO A 181 -20.25 4.91 -3.92
#